data_9297fa0acf5f72c3137fe0847f406622
#
_entry.id   9297fa0acf5f72c3137fe0847f406622
#
_cell.length_a   1.000
_cell.length_b   1.000
_cell.length_c   1.000
_cell.angle_alpha   90.00
_cell.angle_beta   90.00
_cell.angle_gamma   90.00
#
_symmetry.space_group_name_H-M   'P 1'
#
loop_
_entity.id
_entity.type
_entity.pdbx_description
1 polymer ?
#
loop_
_entity_poly.entity_id
_entity_poly.type
_entity_poly.pdbx_seq_one_letter_code
_entity_poly.pdbx_strand_id
1 'polypeptide(L)'
;MSAEPRRIQALPDVLISQIAAGEVVERPASVVKELLENALDAGATQLLIRLEQGGIKRISISDDGHGIDADDLPLALTRHATSKIHSLQELESVASLGFRGEALASIASVANLALTTRRRKSGQATQIHNHHGSLSLLPAAHAGLADTGTLVEVADLYFSTPARRKFLKTETTEWGHCFDVIKRLALGHPEVSFQVWHNGKALAQWPASDFSRRIVAVLGEEFAESSLALEVQAGEVQLSGLVTHPTAARARADAQFFYVNGRYVRDKLLAHAVRAAYADVLHGERQPAYVLALRLDPGAVDVNVHPAKTEVRFRDSRSIHQFVFHAVQRALAGTAGQYEKTTSSDSSVSWLQTAPTLQQSRLLWSQETNTPRSFAASEAGLEQVPPAYPAWAASAPASARNTSIPAPATRTEHPLGYALGQLHGVYVLAQNTQGLVLVDMHAAHERIVYEQLKQGLVRHIESQPLLIPVVFNASEVEIGTALEEKQVLTQLGFEISQAAPTSLAVRAVPLLLKDADSAALARDVLREIHEVGGTQVLQQRAHDLLATMACHSAVRANRRLTLEEMNALLRQMEATERADECNHGRPTWVQLALSDLDKLFLRGR
;
A
#
# COMPACT_ATOMS: atom_id res chain seq x y z
N MET A 1 -42.79 36.30 26.94
CA MET A 1 -43.12 35.19 27.86
C MET A 1 -41.85 34.38 28.09
N SER A 2 -41.18 34.58 29.21
CA SER A 2 -40.01 33.77 29.62
C SER A 2 -40.51 32.39 30.00
N ALA A 3 -40.08 31.36 29.27
CA ALA A 3 -40.41 29.98 29.64
C ALA A 3 -39.73 29.66 30.98
N GLU A 4 -40.49 29.23 31.97
CA GLU A 4 -39.93 28.71 33.23
C GLU A 4 -38.93 27.59 32.93
N PRO A 5 -37.76 27.54 33.60
CA PRO A 5 -36.79 26.48 33.43
C PRO A 5 -37.41 25.13 33.80
N ARG A 6 -37.33 24.17 32.89
CA ARG A 6 -37.84 22.80 33.13
C ARG A 6 -37.07 22.15 34.28
N ARG A 7 -37.79 21.52 35.21
CA ARG A 7 -37.18 20.75 36.31
C ARG A 7 -36.52 19.48 35.77
N ILE A 8 -35.43 19.04 36.40
CA ILE A 8 -34.74 17.77 36.11
C ILE A 8 -35.72 16.62 36.43
N GLN A 9 -35.93 15.72 35.47
CA GLN A 9 -36.76 14.52 35.60
C GLN A 9 -36.03 13.30 35.04
N ALA A 10 -36.27 12.12 35.61
CA ALA A 10 -35.82 10.87 35.06
C ALA A 10 -36.50 10.62 33.69
N LEU A 11 -35.73 10.24 32.68
CA LEU A 11 -36.27 9.93 31.37
C LEU A 11 -36.93 8.54 31.37
N PRO A 12 -37.99 8.34 30.59
CA PRO A 12 -38.57 7.01 30.38
C PRO A 12 -37.55 6.05 29.76
N ASP A 13 -37.57 4.77 30.14
CA ASP A 13 -36.61 3.75 29.67
C ASP A 13 -36.54 3.63 28.15
N VAL A 14 -37.66 3.78 27.44
CA VAL A 14 -37.73 3.79 25.98
C VAL A 14 -36.90 4.95 25.39
N LEU A 15 -37.01 6.15 26.00
CA LEU A 15 -36.24 7.32 25.53
C LEU A 15 -34.77 7.18 25.85
N ILE A 16 -34.42 6.65 27.03
CA ILE A 16 -33.05 6.31 27.39
C ILE A 16 -32.47 5.32 26.36
N SER A 17 -33.28 4.31 25.96
CA SER A 17 -32.91 3.31 24.96
C SER A 17 -32.66 3.93 23.60
N GLN A 18 -33.48 4.86 23.17
CA GLN A 18 -33.34 5.54 21.88
C GLN A 18 -32.14 6.52 21.87
N ILE A 19 -31.84 7.18 23.00
CA ILE A 19 -30.66 8.06 23.13
C ILE A 19 -29.39 7.22 23.04
N ALA A 20 -29.26 6.17 23.85
CA ALA A 20 -28.11 5.29 23.84
C ALA A 20 -27.93 4.53 22.49
N ALA A 21 -29.05 4.10 21.88
CA ALA A 21 -29.00 3.56 20.52
C ALA A 21 -28.41 4.56 19.52
N GLY A 22 -28.49 5.87 19.80
CA GLY A 22 -27.92 6.90 18.96
C GLY A 22 -26.41 6.98 18.97
N GLU A 23 -25.80 6.55 20.03
CA GLU A 23 -24.36 6.49 20.19
C GLU A 23 -23.77 5.20 19.62
N VAL A 24 -24.54 4.11 19.62
CA VAL A 24 -24.12 2.77 19.16
C VAL A 24 -24.49 2.53 17.70
N VAL A 25 -25.69 2.95 17.30
CA VAL A 25 -26.24 2.71 15.95
C VAL A 25 -26.39 4.04 15.23
N GLU A 26 -25.37 4.45 14.49
CA GLU A 26 -25.39 5.70 13.69
C GLU A 26 -25.93 5.46 12.28
N ARG A 27 -25.66 4.28 11.70
CA ARG A 27 -26.00 3.91 10.32
C ARG A 27 -26.10 2.39 10.15
N PRO A 28 -26.59 1.88 8.98
CA PRO A 28 -26.66 0.45 8.71
C PRO A 28 -25.32 -0.29 8.90
N ALA A 29 -24.21 0.34 8.52
CA ALA A 29 -22.88 -0.24 8.68
C ALA A 29 -22.49 -0.51 10.14
N SER A 30 -22.99 0.29 11.10
CA SER A 30 -22.79 0.04 12.54
C SER A 30 -23.52 -1.23 12.98
N VAL A 31 -24.76 -1.44 12.49
CA VAL A 31 -25.51 -2.66 12.76
C VAL A 31 -24.79 -3.88 12.19
N VAL A 32 -24.38 -3.81 10.92
CA VAL A 32 -23.62 -4.89 10.25
C VAL A 32 -22.37 -5.23 11.04
N LYS A 33 -21.61 -4.22 11.50
CA LYS A 33 -20.40 -4.41 12.31
C LYS A 33 -20.68 -5.19 13.58
N GLU A 34 -21.62 -4.72 14.40
CA GLU A 34 -21.91 -5.34 15.69
C GLU A 34 -22.45 -6.77 15.55
N LEU A 35 -23.29 -7.03 14.54
CA LEU A 35 -23.80 -8.38 14.29
C LEU A 35 -22.72 -9.35 13.82
N LEU A 36 -21.83 -8.91 12.93
CA LEU A 36 -20.70 -9.71 12.47
C LEU A 36 -19.69 -9.97 13.59
N GLU A 37 -19.36 -8.98 14.41
CA GLU A 37 -18.50 -9.16 15.58
C GLU A 37 -19.11 -10.16 16.57
N ASN A 38 -20.42 -10.15 16.77
CA ASN A 38 -21.10 -11.14 17.62
C ASN A 38 -21.04 -12.56 17.04
N ALA A 39 -21.19 -12.70 15.72
CA ALA A 39 -21.09 -13.99 15.06
C ALA A 39 -19.65 -14.55 15.12
N LEU A 40 -18.64 -13.70 14.93
CA LEU A 40 -17.23 -14.08 15.09
C LEU A 40 -16.91 -14.50 16.54
N ASP A 41 -17.38 -13.76 17.52
CA ASP A 41 -17.25 -14.09 18.95
C ASP A 41 -17.98 -15.40 19.31
N ALA A 42 -19.05 -15.75 18.56
CA ALA A 42 -19.72 -17.04 18.69
C ALA A 42 -18.97 -18.21 18.05
N GLY A 43 -17.78 -17.97 17.48
CA GLY A 43 -16.96 -18.99 16.83
C GLY A 43 -17.50 -19.44 15.47
N ALA A 44 -18.14 -18.54 14.75
CA ALA A 44 -18.65 -18.82 13.41
C ALA A 44 -17.50 -19.13 12.43
N THR A 45 -17.72 -20.15 11.60
CA THR A 45 -16.81 -20.50 10.50
C THR A 45 -17.40 -20.08 9.14
N GLN A 46 -18.72 -19.85 9.07
CA GLN A 46 -19.42 -19.42 7.88
C GLN A 46 -20.39 -18.28 8.21
N LEU A 47 -20.33 -17.23 7.42
CA LEU A 47 -21.17 -16.05 7.54
C LEU A 47 -21.90 -15.78 6.22
N LEU A 48 -23.23 -15.74 6.29
CA LEU A 48 -24.10 -15.38 5.17
C LEU A 48 -24.75 -14.04 5.46
N ILE A 49 -24.43 -13.04 4.65
CA ILE A 49 -24.81 -11.65 4.83
C ILE A 49 -25.71 -11.24 3.66
N ARG A 50 -26.92 -10.81 3.96
CA ARG A 50 -27.88 -10.31 2.96
C ARG A 50 -28.35 -8.93 3.35
N LEU A 51 -28.21 -7.97 2.43
CA LEU A 51 -28.61 -6.57 2.63
C LEU A 51 -29.59 -6.16 1.53
N GLU A 52 -30.62 -5.40 1.94
CA GLU A 52 -31.56 -4.77 1.02
C GLU A 52 -31.54 -3.26 1.22
N GLN A 53 -31.52 -2.50 0.12
CA GLN A 53 -31.45 -1.04 0.09
C GLN A 53 -30.31 -0.48 0.98
N GLY A 54 -29.08 -1.02 0.78
CA GLY A 54 -27.94 -0.58 1.58
C GLY A 54 -28.03 -0.90 3.08
N GLY A 55 -28.90 -1.85 3.47
CA GLY A 55 -29.17 -2.21 4.86
C GLY A 55 -30.23 -1.36 5.55
N ILE A 56 -30.84 -0.39 4.86
CA ILE A 56 -31.90 0.46 5.43
C ILE A 56 -33.20 -0.35 5.59
N LYS A 57 -33.56 -1.14 4.56
CA LYS A 57 -34.78 -1.94 4.54
C LYS A 57 -34.60 -3.23 5.31
N ARG A 58 -33.52 -3.97 5.05
CA ARG A 58 -33.26 -5.26 5.70
C ARG A 58 -31.75 -5.54 5.78
N ILE A 59 -31.33 -6.02 6.94
CA ILE A 59 -30.04 -6.63 7.21
C ILE A 59 -30.35 -8.03 7.74
N SER A 60 -29.78 -9.07 7.11
CA SER A 60 -29.92 -10.45 7.55
C SER A 60 -28.52 -11.07 7.60
N ILE A 61 -28.12 -11.51 8.78
CA ILE A 61 -26.83 -12.14 9.02
C ILE A 61 -27.07 -13.50 9.66
N SER A 62 -26.58 -14.55 9.01
CA SER A 62 -26.63 -15.93 9.51
C SER A 62 -25.22 -16.44 9.74
N ASP A 63 -25.01 -17.07 10.88
CA ASP A 63 -23.78 -17.73 11.28
C ASP A 63 -24.01 -19.20 11.65
N ASP A 64 -22.95 -19.99 11.69
CA ASP A 64 -22.89 -21.37 12.13
C ASP A 64 -22.23 -21.52 13.53
N GLY A 65 -22.18 -20.45 14.31
CA GLY A 65 -21.56 -20.40 15.64
C GLY A 65 -22.28 -21.29 16.68
N HIS A 66 -21.91 -21.16 17.96
CA HIS A 66 -22.45 -22.03 19.02
C HIS A 66 -23.94 -21.79 19.35
N GLY A 67 -24.55 -20.72 18.82
CA GLY A 67 -25.95 -20.36 19.12
C GLY A 67 -26.15 -19.80 20.52
N ILE A 68 -27.41 -19.47 20.87
CA ILE A 68 -27.83 -18.93 22.16
C ILE A 68 -28.84 -19.88 22.78
N ASP A 69 -28.78 -20.09 24.10
CA ASP A 69 -29.77 -20.88 24.82
C ASP A 69 -31.14 -20.19 24.78
N ALA A 70 -32.21 -20.99 24.70
CA ALA A 70 -33.57 -20.45 24.64
C ALA A 70 -33.92 -19.57 25.86
N ASP A 71 -33.45 -19.94 27.04
CA ASP A 71 -33.65 -19.21 28.27
C ASP A 71 -32.89 -17.85 28.32
N ASP A 72 -31.78 -17.75 27.59
CA ASP A 72 -30.96 -16.53 27.47
C ASP A 72 -31.45 -15.55 26.41
N LEU A 73 -32.36 -15.96 25.51
CA LEU A 73 -32.85 -15.11 24.41
C LEU A 73 -33.46 -13.80 24.87
N PRO A 74 -34.31 -13.74 25.92
CA PRO A 74 -34.82 -12.46 26.45
C PRO A 74 -33.69 -11.58 27.00
N LEU A 75 -32.69 -12.18 27.66
CA LEU A 75 -31.52 -11.47 28.20
C LEU A 75 -30.64 -10.90 27.07
N ALA A 76 -30.50 -11.59 25.95
CA ALA A 76 -29.75 -11.10 24.80
C ALA A 76 -30.27 -9.76 24.24
N LEU A 77 -31.54 -9.44 24.44
CA LEU A 77 -32.16 -8.19 24.07
C LEU A 77 -32.28 -7.19 25.25
N THR A 78 -31.73 -7.54 26.42
CA THR A 78 -31.70 -6.69 27.60
C THR A 78 -30.37 -5.94 27.68
N ARG A 79 -30.38 -4.71 28.11
CA ARG A 79 -29.16 -3.90 28.27
C ARG A 79 -28.29 -4.42 29.40
N HIS A 80 -26.99 -4.24 29.22
CA HIS A 80 -25.97 -4.63 30.19
C HIS A 80 -25.94 -6.13 30.47
N ALA A 81 -26.56 -6.94 29.60
CA ALA A 81 -26.46 -8.41 29.65
C ALA A 81 -25.43 -8.91 28.63
N THR A 82 -24.41 -9.59 29.11
CA THR A 82 -23.34 -10.13 28.29
C THR A 82 -22.81 -11.44 28.88
N SER A 83 -22.45 -12.38 28.00
CA SER A 83 -21.74 -13.62 28.35
C SER A 83 -20.22 -13.50 28.22
N LYS A 84 -19.70 -12.32 27.82
CA LYS A 84 -18.31 -12.16 27.34
C LYS A 84 -17.35 -11.66 28.42
N ILE A 85 -17.85 -11.00 29.49
CA ILE A 85 -17.07 -10.50 30.63
C ILE A 85 -17.86 -10.69 31.91
N HIS A 86 -17.18 -11.11 32.98
CA HIS A 86 -17.76 -11.31 34.31
C HIS A 86 -16.93 -10.61 35.41
N SER A 87 -15.75 -10.08 35.08
CA SER A 87 -14.85 -9.44 36.04
C SER A 87 -14.13 -8.23 35.45
N LEU A 88 -13.63 -7.35 36.33
CA LEU A 88 -12.81 -6.20 35.93
C LEU A 88 -11.50 -6.64 35.23
N GLN A 89 -10.92 -7.74 35.67
CA GLN A 89 -9.70 -8.31 35.05
C GLN A 89 -9.94 -8.76 33.61
N GLU A 90 -11.09 -9.39 33.35
CA GLU A 90 -11.48 -9.74 31.97
C GLU A 90 -11.75 -8.52 31.10
N LEU A 91 -12.21 -7.40 31.70
CA LEU A 91 -12.38 -6.13 30.98
C LEU A 91 -11.03 -5.50 30.59
N GLU A 92 -9.98 -5.69 31.39
CA GLU A 92 -8.62 -5.20 31.09
C GLU A 92 -7.91 -6.02 30.00
N SER A 93 -8.27 -7.31 29.86
CA SER A 93 -7.68 -8.25 28.91
C SER A 93 -8.66 -8.77 27.87
N VAL A 94 -9.54 -7.88 27.34
CA VAL A 94 -10.63 -8.27 26.42
C VAL A 94 -10.11 -8.90 25.14
N ALA A 95 -10.29 -10.21 25.02
CA ALA A 95 -10.00 -10.98 23.81
C ALA A 95 -11.16 -10.95 22.79
N SER A 96 -12.43 -10.74 23.25
CA SER A 96 -13.61 -10.71 22.40
C SER A 96 -13.76 -9.37 21.66
N LEU A 97 -14.35 -9.38 20.46
CA LEU A 97 -14.61 -8.18 19.67
C LEU A 97 -15.68 -7.27 20.32
N GLY A 98 -16.73 -7.86 20.93
CA GLY A 98 -17.80 -7.16 21.66
C GLY A 98 -17.81 -7.54 23.14
N PHE A 99 -18.13 -6.61 24.06
CA PHE A 99 -18.20 -6.87 25.50
C PHE A 99 -19.25 -6.08 26.28
N ARG A 100 -19.84 -5.01 25.71
CA ARG A 100 -20.71 -4.07 26.45
C ARG A 100 -22.12 -4.58 26.72
N GLY A 101 -22.61 -5.61 26.02
CA GLY A 101 -23.98 -6.14 26.19
C GLY A 101 -25.09 -5.17 25.81
N GLU A 102 -24.85 -4.23 24.89
CA GLU A 102 -25.81 -3.18 24.54
C GLU A 102 -26.22 -3.20 23.07
N ALA A 103 -25.48 -3.88 22.18
CA ALA A 103 -25.67 -3.78 20.74
C ALA A 103 -27.05 -4.27 20.29
N LEU A 104 -27.44 -5.50 20.65
CA LEU A 104 -28.74 -6.06 20.25
C LEU A 104 -29.92 -5.28 20.85
N ALA A 105 -29.85 -4.88 22.12
CA ALA A 105 -30.86 -4.04 22.77
C ALA A 105 -31.01 -2.68 22.08
N SER A 106 -29.88 -2.06 21.70
CA SER A 106 -29.87 -0.78 20.99
C SER A 106 -30.47 -0.91 19.58
N ILE A 107 -30.12 -1.96 18.82
CA ILE A 107 -30.70 -2.24 17.49
C ILE A 107 -32.20 -2.47 17.61
N ALA A 108 -32.64 -3.29 18.58
CA ALA A 108 -34.04 -3.61 18.81
C ALA A 108 -34.89 -2.38 19.18
N SER A 109 -34.30 -1.33 19.75
CA SER A 109 -35.03 -0.08 20.11
C SER A 109 -35.31 0.83 18.91
N VAL A 110 -34.57 0.66 17.79
CA VAL A 110 -34.66 1.52 16.59
C VAL A 110 -35.04 0.78 15.32
N ALA A 111 -35.21 -0.55 15.39
CA ALA A 111 -35.57 -1.40 14.25
C ALA A 111 -36.45 -2.57 14.69
N ASN A 112 -37.15 -3.20 13.73
CA ASN A 112 -37.77 -4.49 13.97
C ASN A 112 -36.69 -5.57 13.92
N LEU A 113 -36.57 -6.36 14.97
CA LEU A 113 -35.53 -7.37 15.11
C LEU A 113 -36.14 -8.76 15.28
N ALA A 114 -35.71 -9.72 14.48
CA ALA A 114 -35.96 -11.13 14.68
C ALA A 114 -34.63 -11.87 14.86
N LEU A 115 -34.52 -12.63 15.95
CA LEU A 115 -33.36 -13.44 16.24
C LEU A 115 -33.79 -14.89 16.35
N THR A 116 -33.28 -15.74 15.46
CA THR A 116 -33.53 -17.18 15.43
C THR A 116 -32.23 -17.88 15.74
N THR A 117 -32.22 -18.78 16.70
CA THR A 117 -31.01 -19.48 17.14
C THR A 117 -31.25 -20.95 17.38
N ARG A 118 -30.21 -21.74 17.18
CA ARG A 118 -30.16 -23.16 17.49
C ARG A 118 -28.84 -23.50 18.11
N ARG A 119 -28.87 -24.04 19.32
CA ARG A 119 -27.66 -24.52 20.01
C ARG A 119 -27.37 -25.97 19.65
N ARG A 120 -26.09 -26.35 19.58
CA ARG A 120 -25.65 -27.74 19.40
C ARG A 120 -26.27 -28.61 20.50
N LYS A 121 -27.01 -29.63 20.19
CA LYS A 121 -27.78 -30.49 21.09
C LYS A 121 -29.22 -30.01 21.39
N SER A 122 -29.66 -28.86 20.95
CA SER A 122 -31.08 -28.46 21.01
C SER A 122 -31.82 -29.10 19.84
N GLY A 123 -32.88 -29.83 20.10
CA GLY A 123 -33.69 -30.48 19.06
C GLY A 123 -34.48 -29.48 18.17
N GLN A 124 -34.67 -28.27 18.65
CA GLN A 124 -35.49 -27.25 17.98
C GLN A 124 -34.80 -25.89 18.01
N ALA A 125 -35.00 -25.12 16.94
CA ALA A 125 -34.63 -23.71 16.90
C ALA A 125 -35.68 -22.88 17.65
N THR A 126 -35.22 -21.82 18.32
CA THR A 126 -36.08 -20.87 19.03
C THR A 126 -35.90 -19.49 18.40
N GLN A 127 -37.00 -18.75 18.29
CA GLN A 127 -37.00 -17.42 17.71
C GLN A 127 -37.61 -16.43 18.70
N ILE A 128 -36.97 -15.26 18.81
CA ILE A 128 -37.53 -14.09 19.52
C ILE A 128 -37.73 -12.96 18.52
N HIS A 129 -38.90 -12.38 18.54
CA HIS A 129 -39.23 -11.19 17.78
C HIS A 129 -39.36 -9.97 18.71
N ASN A 130 -38.73 -8.87 18.32
CA ASN A 130 -39.03 -7.57 18.87
C ASN A 130 -39.73 -6.73 17.79
N HIS A 131 -41.00 -6.56 17.92
CA HIS A 131 -41.81 -5.71 17.05
C HIS A 131 -42.39 -4.55 17.85
N HIS A 132 -41.97 -3.34 17.57
CA HIS A 132 -42.42 -2.14 18.28
C HIS A 132 -42.26 -2.19 19.81
N GLY A 133 -41.20 -2.84 20.31
CA GLY A 133 -40.94 -2.98 21.74
C GLY A 133 -41.69 -4.14 22.42
N SER A 134 -42.50 -4.88 21.66
CA SER A 134 -43.16 -6.08 22.15
C SER A 134 -42.32 -7.32 21.82
N LEU A 135 -41.94 -8.07 22.86
CA LEU A 135 -41.18 -9.31 22.74
C LEU A 135 -42.12 -10.51 22.64
N SER A 136 -41.89 -11.36 21.66
CA SER A 136 -42.60 -12.64 21.51
C SER A 136 -41.60 -13.76 21.26
N LEU A 137 -41.67 -14.83 22.05
CA LEU A 137 -40.87 -16.04 21.91
C LEU A 137 -41.70 -17.09 21.18
N LEU A 138 -41.14 -17.63 20.10
CA LEU A 138 -41.82 -18.60 19.24
C LEU A 138 -40.90 -19.81 18.97
N PRO A 139 -41.43 -21.04 18.95
CA PRO A 139 -40.68 -22.15 18.40
C PRO A 139 -40.49 -21.94 16.90
N ALA A 140 -39.26 -22.02 16.40
CA ALA A 140 -38.97 -21.87 14.98
C ALA A 140 -38.88 -23.25 14.32
N ALA A 141 -39.84 -23.55 13.46
CA ALA A 141 -39.74 -24.71 12.58
C ALA A 141 -38.78 -24.37 11.43
N HIS A 142 -37.65 -25.08 11.32
CA HIS A 142 -36.71 -25.09 10.18
C HIS A 142 -36.28 -23.67 9.68
N ALA A 143 -35.60 -22.91 10.49
CA ALA A 143 -35.21 -21.53 10.16
C ALA A 143 -34.05 -21.39 9.18
N GLY A 144 -33.75 -22.39 8.36
CA GLY A 144 -32.62 -22.33 7.41
C GLY A 144 -31.24 -22.31 8.07
N LEU A 145 -31.19 -22.56 9.39
CA LEU A 145 -29.95 -22.75 10.13
C LEU A 145 -29.47 -24.19 9.93
N ALA A 146 -28.16 -24.36 9.84
CA ALA A 146 -27.50 -25.65 9.91
C ALA A 146 -27.76 -26.31 11.30
N ASP A 147 -26.94 -27.27 11.71
CA ASP A 147 -27.09 -27.94 13.02
C ASP A 147 -26.96 -27.01 14.22
N THR A 148 -26.27 -25.90 14.07
CA THR A 148 -26.08 -24.84 15.07
C THR A 148 -26.01 -23.48 14.40
N GLY A 149 -26.16 -22.39 15.17
CA GLY A 149 -25.92 -21.04 14.72
C GLY A 149 -27.03 -20.06 15.05
N THR A 150 -26.89 -18.84 14.53
CA THR A 150 -27.84 -17.77 14.76
C THR A 150 -28.15 -17.04 13.44
N LEU A 151 -29.40 -16.70 13.25
CA LEU A 151 -29.88 -15.79 12.21
C LEU A 151 -30.47 -14.55 12.87
N VAL A 152 -29.87 -13.41 12.58
CA VAL A 152 -30.37 -12.10 13.03
C VAL A 152 -30.90 -11.33 11.82
N GLU A 153 -32.15 -10.92 11.89
CA GLU A 153 -32.80 -10.11 10.87
C GLU A 153 -33.23 -8.79 11.48
N VAL A 154 -32.78 -7.70 10.87
CA VAL A 154 -33.12 -6.33 11.25
C VAL A 154 -33.84 -5.68 10.09
N ALA A 155 -35.07 -5.23 10.30
CA ALA A 155 -35.89 -4.62 9.28
C ALA A 155 -36.30 -3.21 9.65
N ASP A 156 -36.47 -2.37 8.64
CA ASP A 156 -36.98 -1.00 8.73
C ASP A 156 -36.21 -0.15 9.74
N LEU A 157 -34.90 -0.06 9.56
CA LEU A 157 -34.02 0.70 10.44
C LEU A 157 -34.48 2.15 10.58
N TYR A 158 -34.60 2.61 11.83
CA TYR A 158 -35.09 3.94 12.25
C TYR A 158 -36.57 4.20 11.95
N PHE A 159 -37.40 3.16 11.84
CA PHE A 159 -38.86 3.37 11.70
C PHE A 159 -39.44 4.19 12.86
N SER A 160 -38.96 3.95 14.08
CA SER A 160 -39.42 4.64 15.31
C SER A 160 -38.78 6.01 15.52
N THR A 161 -37.76 6.38 14.75
CA THR A 161 -36.99 7.61 14.88
C THR A 161 -36.86 8.35 13.54
N PRO A 162 -37.95 8.96 13.02
CA PRO A 162 -37.99 9.59 11.69
C PRO A 162 -36.92 10.69 11.50
N ALA A 163 -36.57 11.40 12.59
CA ALA A 163 -35.50 12.40 12.54
C ALA A 163 -34.18 11.80 12.15
N ARG A 164 -33.79 10.62 12.67
CA ARG A 164 -32.55 9.91 12.31
C ARG A 164 -32.62 9.34 10.91
N ARG A 165 -33.77 8.82 10.49
CA ARG A 165 -33.95 8.30 9.13
C ARG A 165 -33.62 9.35 8.06
N LYS A 166 -33.83 10.64 8.32
CA LYS A 166 -33.48 11.75 7.41
C LYS A 166 -31.96 11.95 7.24
N PHE A 167 -31.15 11.47 8.15
CA PHE A 167 -29.67 11.57 8.07
C PHE A 167 -29.05 10.42 7.29
N LEU A 168 -29.79 9.37 6.96
CA LEU A 168 -29.32 8.31 6.09
C LEU A 168 -29.02 8.88 4.70
N LYS A 169 -27.94 8.41 4.11
CA LYS A 169 -27.52 8.79 2.77
C LYS A 169 -28.25 7.94 1.73
N THR A 170 -27.84 8.06 0.48
CA THR A 170 -28.38 7.22 -0.60
C THR A 170 -28.06 5.74 -0.36
N GLU A 171 -28.89 4.85 -0.92
CA GLU A 171 -28.69 3.40 -0.86
C GLU A 171 -27.28 2.99 -1.24
N THR A 172 -26.73 3.56 -2.34
CA THR A 172 -25.39 3.26 -2.82
C THR A 172 -24.32 3.66 -1.81
N THR A 173 -24.50 4.79 -1.14
CA THR A 173 -23.55 5.28 -0.11
C THR A 173 -23.60 4.38 1.13
N GLU A 174 -24.80 4.05 1.64
CA GLU A 174 -24.93 3.17 2.81
C GLU A 174 -24.46 1.75 2.52
N TRP A 175 -24.73 1.23 1.30
CA TRP A 175 -24.14 -0.02 0.84
C TRP A 175 -22.61 0.02 0.86
N GLY A 176 -22.00 1.09 0.31
CA GLY A 176 -20.55 1.26 0.32
C GLY A 176 -19.96 1.16 1.73
N HIS A 177 -20.59 1.83 2.71
CA HIS A 177 -20.16 1.76 4.11
C HIS A 177 -20.32 0.35 4.71
N CYS A 178 -21.43 -0.33 4.43
CA CYS A 178 -21.64 -1.71 4.87
C CYS A 178 -20.59 -2.65 4.27
N PHE A 179 -20.35 -2.54 2.98
CA PHE A 179 -19.40 -3.39 2.28
C PHE A 179 -17.96 -3.18 2.76
N ASP A 180 -17.59 -1.93 3.09
CA ASP A 180 -16.28 -1.63 3.68
C ASP A 180 -16.10 -2.26 5.07
N VAL A 181 -17.14 -2.29 5.88
CA VAL A 181 -17.11 -3.01 7.18
C VAL A 181 -16.93 -4.51 6.96
N ILE A 182 -17.68 -5.10 6.02
CA ILE A 182 -17.60 -6.52 5.71
C ILE A 182 -16.19 -6.87 5.21
N LYS A 183 -15.62 -6.07 4.28
CA LYS A 183 -14.24 -6.27 3.80
C LYS A 183 -13.21 -6.24 4.95
N ARG A 184 -13.32 -5.28 5.86
CA ARG A 184 -12.42 -5.17 7.01
C ARG A 184 -12.48 -6.40 7.90
N LEU A 185 -13.67 -6.88 8.23
CA LEU A 185 -13.82 -8.09 9.05
C LEU A 185 -13.34 -9.34 8.30
N ALA A 186 -13.64 -9.46 7.02
CA ALA A 186 -13.17 -10.58 6.20
C ALA A 186 -11.64 -10.65 6.07
N LEU A 187 -10.96 -9.51 5.97
CA LEU A 187 -9.50 -9.43 5.97
C LEU A 187 -8.91 -9.80 7.34
N GLY A 188 -9.56 -9.41 8.43
CA GLY A 188 -9.11 -9.73 9.80
C GLY A 188 -9.32 -11.20 10.21
N HIS A 189 -10.25 -11.90 9.53
CA HIS A 189 -10.64 -13.29 9.82
C HIS A 189 -10.59 -14.17 8.56
N PRO A 190 -9.40 -14.44 8.02
CA PRO A 190 -9.25 -15.23 6.80
C PRO A 190 -9.74 -16.68 6.96
N GLU A 191 -9.75 -17.22 8.18
CA GLU A 191 -10.23 -18.54 8.53
C GLU A 191 -11.75 -18.72 8.41
N VAL A 192 -12.51 -17.62 8.32
CA VAL A 192 -13.98 -17.61 8.22
C VAL A 192 -14.43 -17.41 6.78
N SER A 193 -15.42 -18.15 6.34
CA SER A 193 -16.06 -17.99 5.02
C SER A 193 -17.12 -16.88 5.05
N PHE A 194 -17.08 -15.96 4.08
CA PHE A 194 -18.05 -14.86 3.94
C PHE A 194 -18.79 -14.98 2.61
N GLN A 195 -20.12 -14.91 2.67
CA GLN A 195 -20.98 -14.82 1.50
C GLN A 195 -21.83 -13.55 1.61
N VAL A 196 -21.74 -12.67 0.61
CA VAL A 196 -22.34 -11.33 0.65
C VAL A 196 -23.32 -11.15 -0.49
N TRP A 197 -24.54 -10.81 -0.15
CA TRP A 197 -25.64 -10.56 -1.08
C TRP A 197 -26.21 -9.16 -0.87
N HIS A 198 -26.49 -8.47 -1.97
CA HIS A 198 -27.16 -7.18 -1.95
C HIS A 198 -28.30 -7.17 -2.98
N ASN A 199 -29.51 -6.81 -2.53
CA ASN A 199 -30.72 -6.80 -3.37
C ASN A 199 -30.92 -8.10 -4.16
N GLY A 200 -30.70 -9.24 -3.50
CA GLY A 200 -30.89 -10.57 -4.10
C GLY A 200 -29.75 -11.04 -5.02
N LYS A 201 -28.71 -10.22 -5.26
CA LYS A 201 -27.54 -10.59 -6.06
C LYS A 201 -26.35 -10.96 -5.19
N ALA A 202 -25.67 -12.05 -5.48
CA ALA A 202 -24.39 -12.39 -4.86
C ALA A 202 -23.32 -11.42 -5.38
N LEU A 203 -22.63 -10.73 -4.47
CA LEU A 203 -21.60 -9.75 -4.80
C LEU A 203 -20.19 -10.21 -4.42
N ALA A 204 -20.07 -10.99 -3.35
CA ALA A 204 -18.79 -11.52 -2.93
C ALA A 204 -18.97 -12.90 -2.29
N GLN A 205 -17.99 -13.76 -2.54
CA GLN A 205 -17.87 -15.06 -1.91
C GLN A 205 -16.38 -15.29 -1.60
N TRP A 206 -16.05 -15.27 -0.32
CA TRP A 206 -14.68 -15.42 0.17
C TRP A 206 -14.61 -16.66 1.06
N PRO A 207 -14.18 -17.82 0.53
CA PRO A 207 -14.03 -19.05 1.31
C PRO A 207 -12.92 -18.88 2.36
N ALA A 208 -12.96 -19.71 3.40
CA ALA A 208 -11.87 -19.79 4.36
C ALA A 208 -10.54 -20.06 3.64
N SER A 209 -9.50 -19.33 4.02
CA SER A 209 -8.19 -19.37 3.35
C SER A 209 -7.09 -18.87 4.28
N ASP A 210 -5.85 -18.88 3.82
CA ASP A 210 -4.75 -18.15 4.46
C ASP A 210 -4.88 -16.64 4.24
N PHE A 211 -4.12 -15.86 5.02
CA PHE A 211 -4.19 -14.40 5.01
C PHE A 211 -3.85 -13.80 3.65
N SER A 212 -2.83 -14.32 2.96
CA SER A 212 -2.40 -13.82 1.65
C SER A 212 -3.46 -14.04 0.58
N ARG A 213 -4.05 -15.24 0.51
CA ARG A 213 -5.16 -15.54 -0.42
C ARG A 213 -6.39 -14.72 -0.12
N ARG A 214 -6.68 -14.46 1.17
CA ARG A 214 -7.79 -13.60 1.57
C ARG A 214 -7.58 -12.17 1.08
N ILE A 215 -6.37 -11.63 1.17
CA ILE A 215 -6.05 -10.29 0.66
C ILE A 215 -6.33 -10.22 -0.85
N VAL A 216 -5.85 -11.22 -1.63
CA VAL A 216 -6.12 -11.31 -3.08
C VAL A 216 -7.60 -11.37 -3.36
N ALA A 217 -8.35 -12.21 -2.65
CA ALA A 217 -9.79 -12.38 -2.88
C ALA A 217 -10.61 -11.10 -2.59
N VAL A 218 -10.19 -10.28 -1.62
CA VAL A 218 -10.91 -9.06 -1.19
C VAL A 218 -10.46 -7.81 -1.96
N LEU A 219 -9.16 -7.67 -2.24
CA LEU A 219 -8.58 -6.46 -2.84
C LEU A 219 -8.21 -6.63 -4.32
N GLY A 220 -8.19 -7.85 -4.83
CA GLY A 220 -7.87 -8.18 -6.21
C GLY A 220 -6.40 -8.57 -6.43
N GLU A 221 -6.13 -9.23 -7.56
CA GLU A 221 -4.79 -9.67 -7.96
C GLU A 221 -3.85 -8.49 -8.20
N GLU A 222 -4.34 -7.41 -8.82
CA GLU A 222 -3.56 -6.19 -9.09
C GLU A 222 -2.93 -5.60 -7.81
N PHE A 223 -3.68 -5.61 -6.69
CA PHE A 223 -3.15 -5.17 -5.40
C PHE A 223 -2.01 -6.07 -4.93
N ALA A 224 -2.17 -7.38 -5.03
CA ALA A 224 -1.16 -8.34 -4.58
C ALA A 224 0.10 -8.29 -5.45
N GLU A 225 -0.05 -8.21 -6.77
CA GLU A 225 1.07 -8.12 -7.73
C GLU A 225 1.88 -6.84 -7.56
N SER A 226 1.22 -5.75 -7.15
CA SER A 226 1.87 -4.47 -6.89
C SER A 226 2.35 -4.31 -5.43
N SER A 227 2.32 -5.37 -4.63
CA SER A 227 2.66 -5.34 -3.20
C SER A 227 3.85 -6.24 -2.87
N LEU A 228 4.57 -5.84 -1.82
CA LEU A 228 5.68 -6.55 -1.22
C LEU A 228 5.18 -7.32 0.00
N ALA A 229 5.55 -8.59 0.11
CA ALA A 229 5.23 -9.40 1.29
C ALA A 229 6.13 -9.00 2.47
N LEU A 230 5.53 -8.93 3.64
CA LEU A 230 6.19 -8.59 4.89
C LEU A 230 5.88 -9.66 5.92
N GLU A 231 6.93 -10.26 6.49
CA GLU A 231 6.83 -11.15 7.65
C GLU A 231 8.06 -10.93 8.53
N VAL A 232 7.87 -10.31 9.69
CA VAL A 232 8.95 -9.97 10.63
C VAL A 232 8.50 -10.32 12.05
N GLN A 233 9.38 -10.96 12.80
CA GLN A 233 9.17 -11.29 14.20
C GLN A 233 10.31 -10.74 15.06
N ALA A 234 9.96 -10.13 16.20
CA ALA A 234 10.89 -9.70 17.22
C ALA A 234 10.35 -10.06 18.61
N GLY A 235 10.91 -11.11 19.21
CA GLY A 235 10.37 -11.67 20.45
C GLY A 235 8.93 -12.18 20.26
N GLU A 236 8.01 -11.66 21.06
CA GLU A 236 6.58 -12.00 21.02
C GLU A 236 5.78 -11.14 20.04
N VAL A 237 6.41 -10.14 19.42
CA VAL A 237 5.75 -9.24 18.46
C VAL A 237 6.00 -9.75 17.05
N GLN A 238 4.93 -9.97 16.29
CA GLN A 238 4.96 -10.39 14.89
C GLN A 238 4.18 -9.43 14.03
N LEU A 239 4.77 -9.00 12.91
CA LEU A 239 4.10 -8.21 11.87
C LEU A 239 4.13 -8.98 10.56
N SER A 240 2.96 -9.17 9.96
CA SER A 240 2.81 -9.85 8.67
C SER A 240 1.83 -9.12 7.77
N GLY A 241 1.93 -9.31 6.45
CA GLY A 241 1.00 -8.77 5.47
C GLY A 241 1.63 -8.31 4.19
N LEU A 242 0.97 -7.37 3.52
CA LEU A 242 1.39 -6.78 2.26
C LEU A 242 1.47 -5.26 2.38
N VAL A 243 2.50 -4.67 1.78
CA VAL A 243 2.67 -3.22 1.60
C VAL A 243 2.86 -2.96 0.11
N THR A 244 2.18 -1.98 -0.46
CA THR A 244 2.29 -1.71 -1.90
C THR A 244 3.65 -1.12 -2.24
N HIS A 245 4.17 -1.51 -3.41
CA HIS A 245 5.33 -0.85 -3.99
C HIS A 245 5.04 0.66 -4.16
N PRO A 246 5.98 1.57 -3.90
CA PRO A 246 5.75 3.01 -3.98
C PRO A 246 5.22 3.49 -5.34
N THR A 247 5.61 2.82 -6.44
CA THR A 247 5.08 3.13 -7.78
C THR A 247 3.58 2.91 -7.91
N ALA A 248 3.01 2.00 -7.12
CA ALA A 248 1.58 1.67 -7.06
C ALA A 248 0.80 2.48 -6.02
N ALA A 249 1.45 3.44 -5.34
CA ALA A 249 0.82 4.29 -4.37
C ALA A 249 -0.32 5.12 -4.97
N ARG A 250 -1.43 5.25 -4.23
CA ARG A 250 -2.67 5.85 -4.71
C ARG A 250 -2.85 7.28 -4.20
N ALA A 251 -3.65 8.09 -4.91
CA ALA A 251 -4.00 9.43 -4.45
C ALA A 251 -4.93 9.43 -3.23
N ARG A 252 -5.59 8.30 -2.91
CA ARG A 252 -6.52 8.16 -1.78
C ARG A 252 -6.07 7.07 -0.82
N ALA A 253 -6.27 7.29 0.47
CA ALA A 253 -6.01 6.34 1.54
C ALA A 253 -7.16 5.32 1.72
N ASP A 254 -7.67 4.74 0.64
CA ASP A 254 -8.84 3.84 0.63
C ASP A 254 -8.49 2.36 0.89
N ALA A 255 -7.21 2.00 0.80
CA ALA A 255 -6.72 0.64 1.01
C ALA A 255 -5.67 0.57 2.12
N GLN A 256 -5.95 1.17 3.28
CA GLN A 256 -5.10 1.13 4.47
C GLN A 256 -5.77 0.28 5.56
N PHE A 257 -5.32 -0.97 5.69
CA PHE A 257 -5.86 -1.91 6.65
C PHE A 257 -4.77 -2.33 7.64
N PHE A 258 -4.97 -1.98 8.92
CA PHE A 258 -4.08 -2.40 9.99
C PHE A 258 -4.87 -3.19 11.04
N TYR A 259 -4.33 -4.34 11.43
CA TYR A 259 -4.94 -5.23 12.41
C TYR A 259 -4.02 -5.40 13.61
N VAL A 260 -4.57 -5.37 14.80
CA VAL A 260 -3.89 -5.70 16.06
C VAL A 260 -4.63 -6.85 16.70
N ASN A 261 -3.98 -8.01 16.84
CA ASN A 261 -4.58 -9.26 17.34
C ASN A 261 -5.92 -9.60 16.64
N GLY A 262 -6.00 -9.46 15.32
CA GLY A 262 -7.18 -9.71 14.50
C GLY A 262 -8.19 -8.56 14.45
N ARG A 263 -8.06 -7.54 15.29
CA ARG A 263 -8.95 -6.38 15.34
C ARG A 263 -8.48 -5.29 14.38
N TYR A 264 -9.37 -4.80 13.52
CA TYR A 264 -9.10 -3.65 12.67
C TYR A 264 -8.93 -2.37 13.50
N VAL A 265 -7.85 -1.63 13.26
CA VAL A 265 -7.54 -0.37 13.96
C VAL A 265 -7.23 0.76 12.98
N ARG A 266 -7.57 1.98 13.38
CA ARG A 266 -7.18 3.24 12.72
C ARG A 266 -6.36 4.07 13.69
N ASP A 267 -5.22 3.54 14.07
CA ASP A 267 -4.35 4.17 15.04
C ASP A 267 -3.37 5.13 14.35
N LYS A 268 -3.23 6.35 14.90
CA LYS A 268 -2.37 7.39 14.34
C LYS A 268 -0.88 7.03 14.40
N LEU A 269 -0.46 6.34 15.47
CA LEU A 269 0.93 5.95 15.67
C LEU A 269 1.35 4.91 14.62
N LEU A 270 0.52 3.90 14.39
CA LEU A 270 0.76 2.86 13.39
C LEU A 270 0.74 3.42 11.96
N ALA A 271 -0.25 4.26 11.64
CA ALA A 271 -0.34 4.93 10.34
C ALA A 271 0.87 5.85 10.10
N HIS A 272 1.33 6.56 11.14
CA HIS A 272 2.53 7.39 11.08
C HIS A 272 3.80 6.55 10.87
N ALA A 273 3.95 5.40 11.56
CA ALA A 273 5.09 4.51 11.39
C ALA A 273 5.21 4.00 9.95
N VAL A 274 4.08 3.55 9.36
CA VAL A 274 4.04 3.12 7.96
C VAL A 274 4.38 4.30 7.04
N ARG A 275 3.73 5.46 7.21
CA ARG A 275 3.98 6.64 6.37
C ARG A 275 5.42 7.11 6.45
N ALA A 276 6.02 7.12 7.65
CA ALA A 276 7.42 7.47 7.85
C ALA A 276 8.37 6.52 7.12
N ALA A 277 8.05 5.22 7.06
CA ALA A 277 8.83 4.24 6.30
C ALA A 277 8.80 4.48 4.78
N TYR A 278 7.75 5.11 4.28
CA TYR A 278 7.61 5.51 2.88
C TYR A 278 8.13 6.93 2.59
N ALA A 279 8.54 7.71 3.59
CA ALA A 279 8.88 9.13 3.44
C ALA A 279 9.95 9.40 2.37
N ASP A 280 10.91 8.48 2.22
CA ASP A 280 12.00 8.60 1.25
C ASP A 280 11.59 8.32 -0.21
N VAL A 281 10.42 7.71 -0.43
CA VAL A 281 10.02 7.18 -1.74
C VAL A 281 8.64 7.65 -2.20
N LEU A 282 7.84 8.24 -1.30
CA LEU A 282 6.55 8.83 -1.62
C LEU A 282 6.60 10.34 -1.43
N HIS A 283 6.54 11.06 -2.53
CA HIS A 283 6.43 12.51 -2.54
C HIS A 283 5.02 12.97 -2.91
N GLY A 284 4.61 14.11 -2.38
CA GLY A 284 3.33 14.75 -2.64
C GLY A 284 2.16 14.09 -1.90
N GLU A 285 0.98 14.11 -2.51
CA GLU A 285 -0.28 13.64 -1.90
C GLU A 285 -0.50 12.12 -1.99
N ARG A 286 0.46 11.36 -2.50
CA ARG A 286 0.33 9.90 -2.61
C ARG A 286 0.32 9.23 -1.24
N GLN A 287 -0.55 8.23 -1.11
CA GLN A 287 -0.72 7.47 0.12
C GLN A 287 -0.34 6.01 -0.11
N PRO A 288 0.42 5.39 0.81
CA PRO A 288 0.70 3.96 0.73
C PRO A 288 -0.59 3.18 0.95
N ALA A 289 -0.75 2.08 0.23
CA ALA A 289 -1.79 1.10 0.51
C ALA A 289 -1.14 -0.12 1.18
N TYR A 290 -1.83 -0.71 2.15
CA TYR A 290 -1.28 -1.84 2.90
C TYR A 290 -2.37 -2.66 3.59
N VAL A 291 -2.06 -3.92 3.84
CA VAL A 291 -2.80 -4.81 4.73
C VAL A 291 -1.79 -5.42 5.69
N LEU A 292 -1.78 -4.96 6.94
CA LEU A 292 -0.81 -5.36 7.96
C LEU A 292 -1.51 -5.95 9.18
N ALA A 293 -0.99 -7.05 9.70
CA ALA A 293 -1.46 -7.71 10.91
C ALA A 293 -0.32 -7.78 11.93
N LEU A 294 -0.51 -7.06 13.04
CA LEU A 294 0.37 -7.05 14.21
C LEU A 294 -0.19 -8.01 15.26
N ARG A 295 0.61 -8.97 15.67
CA ARG A 295 0.33 -9.89 16.79
C ARG A 295 1.28 -9.59 17.93
N LEU A 296 0.75 -9.43 19.12
CA LEU A 296 1.52 -9.19 20.35
C LEU A 296 0.71 -9.70 21.56
N ASP A 297 1.37 -9.77 22.72
CA ASP A 297 0.69 -10.10 23.97
C ASP A 297 -0.53 -9.19 24.21
N PRO A 298 -1.74 -9.76 24.44
CA PRO A 298 -2.93 -8.95 24.75
C PRO A 298 -2.75 -7.99 25.93
N GLY A 299 -1.95 -8.35 26.95
CA GLY A 299 -1.63 -7.49 28.09
C GLY A 299 -0.74 -6.28 27.75
N ALA A 300 -0.13 -6.24 26.55
CA ALA A 300 0.70 -5.13 26.10
C ALA A 300 -0.09 -4.04 25.34
N VAL A 301 -1.39 -4.26 25.07
CA VAL A 301 -2.25 -3.34 24.33
C VAL A 301 -3.60 -3.14 25.02
N ASP A 302 -3.98 -1.87 25.23
CA ASP A 302 -5.32 -1.48 25.69
C ASP A 302 -6.18 -1.13 24.48
N VAL A 303 -7.27 -1.87 24.30
CA VAL A 303 -8.23 -1.70 23.18
C VAL A 303 -9.48 -0.91 23.59
N ASN A 304 -9.63 -0.58 24.88
CA ASN A 304 -10.80 0.13 25.42
C ASN A 304 -10.58 1.65 25.48
N VAL A 305 -10.00 2.23 24.43
CA VAL A 305 -9.65 3.66 24.35
C VAL A 305 -10.76 4.50 23.73
N HIS A 306 -11.45 3.98 22.71
CA HIS A 306 -12.45 4.70 21.94
C HIS A 306 -13.76 3.90 21.85
N PRO A 307 -14.96 4.54 21.86
CA PRO A 307 -16.25 3.84 21.75
C PRO A 307 -16.36 2.92 20.54
N ALA A 308 -15.84 3.36 19.38
CA ALA A 308 -15.81 2.55 18.14
C ALA A 308 -14.69 1.50 18.12
N LYS A 309 -13.83 1.45 19.16
CA LYS A 309 -12.71 0.50 19.30
C LYS A 309 -11.72 0.49 18.13
N THR A 310 -11.60 1.62 17.44
CA THR A 310 -10.69 1.76 16.28
C THR A 310 -9.31 2.29 16.66
N GLU A 311 -9.13 2.79 17.88
CA GLU A 311 -7.86 3.25 18.44
C GLU A 311 -7.41 2.33 19.56
N VAL A 312 -6.11 2.13 19.68
CA VAL A 312 -5.48 1.28 20.69
C VAL A 312 -4.38 2.06 21.40
N ARG A 313 -4.06 1.66 22.64
CA ARG A 313 -2.89 2.19 23.35
C ARG A 313 -1.93 1.06 23.63
N PHE A 314 -0.70 1.21 23.19
CA PHE A 314 0.37 0.26 23.49
C PHE A 314 1.07 0.66 24.78
N ARG A 315 1.44 -0.33 25.60
CA ARG A 315 2.25 -0.10 26.80
C ARG A 315 3.60 0.54 26.45
N ASP A 316 4.23 0.08 25.36
CA ASP A 316 5.45 0.67 24.79
C ASP A 316 5.19 1.13 23.35
N SER A 317 4.58 2.30 23.22
CA SER A 317 4.24 2.90 21.93
C SER A 317 5.47 3.18 21.06
N ARG A 318 6.62 3.51 21.67
CA ARG A 318 7.84 3.83 20.95
C ARG A 318 8.46 2.60 20.30
N SER A 319 8.56 1.51 21.02
CA SER A 319 9.10 0.24 20.49
C SER A 319 8.21 -0.32 19.38
N ILE A 320 6.89 -0.25 19.52
CA ILE A 320 5.95 -0.67 18.48
C ILE A 320 6.09 0.21 17.23
N HIS A 321 6.16 1.53 17.38
CA HIS A 321 6.38 2.45 16.25
C HIS A 321 7.67 2.09 15.51
N GLN A 322 8.79 1.95 16.22
CA GLN A 322 10.09 1.61 15.62
C GLN A 322 10.07 0.24 14.94
N PHE A 323 9.43 -0.76 15.58
CA PHE A 323 9.30 -2.09 15.00
C PHE A 323 8.55 -2.07 13.67
N VAL A 324 7.38 -1.42 13.61
CA VAL A 324 6.58 -1.29 12.39
C VAL A 324 7.35 -0.50 11.32
N PHE A 325 7.96 0.63 11.72
CA PHE A 325 8.76 1.46 10.83
C PHE A 325 9.89 0.66 10.17
N HIS A 326 10.74 0.00 10.97
CA HIS A 326 11.86 -0.77 10.44
C HIS A 326 11.44 -2.02 9.65
N ALA A 327 10.34 -2.66 10.02
CA ALA A 327 9.81 -3.79 9.28
C ALA A 327 9.36 -3.37 7.87
N VAL A 328 8.58 -2.29 7.76
CA VAL A 328 8.13 -1.75 6.47
C VAL A 328 9.32 -1.20 5.68
N GLN A 329 10.22 -0.46 6.32
CA GLN A 329 11.43 0.07 5.68
C GLN A 329 12.29 -1.05 5.08
N ARG A 330 12.45 -2.18 5.78
CA ARG A 330 13.20 -3.34 5.28
C ARG A 330 12.52 -4.00 4.09
N ALA A 331 11.19 -4.09 4.09
CA ALA A 331 10.44 -4.61 2.94
C ALA A 331 10.59 -3.72 1.71
N LEU A 332 10.68 -2.39 1.91
CA LEU A 332 10.88 -1.42 0.84
C LEU A 332 12.34 -1.28 0.39
N ALA A 333 13.32 -1.72 1.20
CA ALA A 333 14.75 -1.61 0.92
C ALA A 333 15.25 -2.69 -0.05
N GLY A 334 14.41 -3.13 -1.01
CA GLY A 334 14.82 -4.04 -2.08
C GLY A 334 16.01 -3.44 -2.85
N THR A 335 17.12 -4.18 -2.92
CA THR A 335 18.22 -3.82 -3.80
C THR A 335 17.85 -4.14 -5.25
N ALA A 336 18.35 -3.33 -6.19
CA ALA A 336 18.15 -3.56 -7.63
C ALA A 336 18.51 -5.00 -8.00
N GLY A 337 17.56 -5.78 -8.48
CA GLY A 337 17.72 -7.16 -8.90
C GLY A 337 17.21 -8.26 -7.95
N GLN A 338 16.71 -7.93 -6.76
CA GLN A 338 16.07 -8.92 -5.87
C GLN A 338 14.56 -9.10 -6.14
N TYR A 339 14.11 -8.85 -7.34
CA TYR A 339 12.76 -9.24 -7.76
C TYR A 339 12.72 -10.75 -8.05
N GLU A 340 13.07 -11.58 -7.08
CA GLU A 340 12.67 -12.97 -7.12
C GLU A 340 11.17 -13.04 -6.77
N LYS A 341 10.36 -13.29 -7.81
CA LYS A 341 9.09 -13.95 -7.63
C LYS A 341 9.37 -15.18 -6.76
N THR A 342 8.95 -15.17 -5.52
CA THR A 342 8.80 -16.39 -4.74
C THR A 342 7.71 -17.22 -5.41
N THR A 343 8.04 -17.86 -6.50
CA THR A 343 7.30 -19.00 -7.00
C THR A 343 7.64 -20.14 -6.08
N SER A 344 6.84 -20.32 -5.03
CA SER A 344 6.74 -21.60 -4.35
C SER A 344 6.41 -22.63 -5.41
N SER A 345 7.41 -23.48 -5.73
CA SER A 345 7.27 -24.70 -6.49
C SER A 345 6.24 -25.59 -5.83
N ASP A 346 5.43 -26.20 -6.69
CA ASP A 346 4.44 -27.26 -6.49
C ASP A 346 3.00 -26.82 -6.18
N SER A 347 2.29 -26.60 -7.28
CA SER A 347 1.00 -27.28 -7.54
C SER A 347 0.54 -26.89 -8.94
N SER A 348 0.67 -27.85 -9.84
CA SER A 348 0.06 -27.87 -11.17
C SER A 348 -1.46 -27.72 -11.05
N VAL A 349 -1.99 -26.54 -11.36
CA VAL A 349 -3.40 -26.37 -11.71
C VAL A 349 -3.47 -25.55 -12.99
N SER A 350 -3.74 -26.30 -14.06
CA SER A 350 -4.10 -25.81 -15.38
C SER A 350 -5.36 -24.94 -15.29
N TRP A 351 -5.26 -23.65 -15.61
CA TRP A 351 -6.41 -22.78 -15.88
C TRP A 351 -6.45 -22.49 -17.36
N LEU A 352 -7.31 -23.24 -18.04
CA LEU A 352 -7.76 -22.94 -19.39
C LEU A 352 -8.58 -21.64 -19.41
N GLN A 353 -8.03 -20.66 -20.11
CA GLN A 353 -8.62 -19.71 -21.05
C GLN A 353 -10.02 -19.15 -20.79
N THR A 354 -10.09 -17.86 -20.56
CA THR A 354 -10.96 -16.96 -21.33
C THR A 354 -10.29 -15.59 -21.44
N ALA A 355 -9.76 -15.29 -22.63
CA ALA A 355 -9.18 -13.99 -22.96
C ALA A 355 -10.31 -12.99 -23.28
N PRO A 356 -10.25 -11.74 -22.79
CA PRO A 356 -11.05 -10.67 -23.35
C PRO A 356 -10.45 -10.20 -24.67
N THR A 357 -11.26 -10.20 -25.70
CA THR A 357 -10.95 -9.73 -27.05
C THR A 357 -10.63 -8.23 -27.04
N LEU A 358 -9.37 -7.89 -27.18
CA LEU A 358 -8.96 -6.51 -27.48
C LEU A 358 -9.26 -6.24 -28.97
N GLN A 359 -10.19 -5.34 -29.25
CA GLN A 359 -10.41 -4.78 -30.57
C GLN A 359 -9.17 -3.99 -31.03
N GLN A 360 -8.41 -4.59 -31.93
CA GLN A 360 -7.37 -3.89 -32.65
C GLN A 360 -8.00 -2.89 -33.63
N SER A 361 -7.74 -1.62 -33.44
CA SER A 361 -8.00 -0.59 -34.46
C SER A 361 -7.12 -0.87 -35.66
N ARG A 362 -7.72 -1.31 -36.77
CA ARG A 362 -7.06 -1.44 -38.06
C ARG A 362 -6.72 -0.05 -38.59
N LEU A 363 -5.44 0.26 -38.62
CA LEU A 363 -4.92 1.32 -39.46
C LEU A 363 -5.00 0.83 -40.92
N LEU A 364 -5.88 1.44 -41.69
CA LEU A 364 -6.00 1.24 -43.13
C LEU A 364 -4.78 1.91 -43.81
N TRP A 365 -3.83 1.11 -44.23
CA TRP A 365 -2.86 1.52 -45.23
C TRP A 365 -3.48 1.25 -46.61
N SER A 366 -3.68 2.34 -47.37
CA SER A 366 -4.09 2.30 -48.77
C SER A 366 -2.96 1.66 -49.59
N GLN A 367 -3.24 0.51 -50.16
CA GLN A 367 -2.40 -0.07 -51.22
C GLN A 367 -2.67 0.72 -52.50
N GLU A 368 -1.71 1.51 -52.92
CA GLU A 368 -1.63 1.94 -54.31
C GLU A 368 -1.00 0.82 -55.12
N THR A 369 -1.81 0.24 -55.97
CA THR A 369 -1.39 -0.72 -57.00
C THR A 369 -0.60 0.01 -58.10
N ASN A 370 0.67 -0.25 -58.18
CA ASN A 370 1.46 0.11 -59.36
C ASN A 370 1.85 -1.15 -60.15
N THR A 371 1.27 -1.25 -61.33
CA THR A 371 1.55 -2.23 -62.40
C THR A 371 2.99 -2.08 -62.90
N PRO A 372 3.63 -3.18 -63.31
CA PRO A 372 4.98 -3.10 -63.87
C PRO A 372 4.93 -2.69 -65.35
N ARG A 373 5.56 -1.59 -65.69
CA ARG A 373 5.91 -1.28 -67.09
C ARG A 373 7.30 -1.80 -67.40
N SER A 374 7.33 -2.76 -68.31
CA SER A 374 8.51 -3.21 -69.04
C SER A 374 9.04 -2.08 -69.91
N PHE A 375 10.33 -1.78 -69.86
CA PHE A 375 11.06 -1.12 -70.94
C PHE A 375 12.33 -1.89 -71.27
N ALA A 376 12.45 -2.09 -72.56
CA ALA A 376 13.50 -2.80 -73.26
C ALA A 376 14.87 -2.13 -73.20
N ALA A 377 15.86 -2.95 -73.47
CA ALA A 377 17.26 -2.67 -73.55
C ALA A 377 17.65 -1.53 -74.51
N SER A 378 18.69 -0.80 -74.17
CA SER A 378 19.65 -0.25 -75.14
C SER A 378 21.03 -0.23 -74.53
N GLU A 379 21.93 -0.89 -75.26
CA GLU A 379 23.36 -0.92 -75.06
C GLU A 379 23.97 0.47 -75.25
N ALA A 380 24.98 0.82 -74.50
CA ALA A 380 26.28 1.26 -74.97
C ALA A 380 27.13 1.91 -73.88
N GLY A 381 28.39 1.51 -73.75
CA GLY A 381 29.48 2.42 -73.39
C GLY A 381 30.25 2.11 -72.12
N LEU A 382 31.19 1.23 -72.21
CA LEU A 382 32.61 1.33 -71.76
C LEU A 382 32.95 2.34 -70.62
N GLU A 383 33.59 1.79 -69.65
CA GLU A 383 34.94 2.11 -69.10
C GLU A 383 35.05 2.31 -67.61
N GLN A 384 36.05 1.56 -67.14
CA GLN A 384 36.92 1.79 -65.99
C GLN A 384 36.62 1.13 -64.64
N VAL A 385 37.40 0.10 -64.43
CA VAL A 385 37.61 -0.62 -63.17
C VAL A 385 38.48 0.22 -62.23
N PRO A 386 38.17 0.34 -60.98
CA PRO A 386 39.12 0.73 -59.92
C PRO A 386 39.66 -0.51 -59.20
N PRO A 387 40.83 -0.38 -58.58
CA PRO A 387 41.73 -1.48 -58.32
C PRO A 387 41.37 -2.33 -57.11
N ALA A 388 41.81 -3.56 -57.19
CA ALA A 388 41.73 -4.65 -56.26
C ALA A 388 42.20 -4.31 -54.83
N TYR A 389 41.45 -4.80 -53.85
CA TYR A 389 41.91 -5.00 -52.46
C TYR A 389 42.98 -6.14 -52.49
N PRO A 390 44.13 -6.00 -51.80
CA PRO A 390 45.08 -7.06 -51.68
C PRO A 390 44.59 -8.12 -50.72
N ALA A 391 44.36 -9.32 -51.26
CA ALA A 391 44.27 -10.53 -50.48
C ALA A 391 45.67 -10.85 -49.94
N TRP A 392 45.86 -10.93 -48.64
CA TRP A 392 46.97 -11.65 -48.03
C TRP A 392 46.42 -12.79 -47.20
N ALA A 393 46.42 -13.94 -47.80
CA ALA A 393 46.22 -15.20 -47.10
C ALA A 393 47.55 -15.96 -47.22
N ALA A 394 47.89 -16.62 -46.13
CA ALA A 394 48.81 -17.72 -45.96
C ALA A 394 50.27 -17.42 -45.76
N SER A 395 50.70 -17.55 -44.54
CA SER A 395 51.83 -18.41 -44.15
C SER A 395 51.71 -18.74 -42.66
N ALA A 396 51.26 -19.94 -42.36
CA ALA A 396 51.46 -20.55 -41.06
C ALA A 396 52.89 -21.14 -40.97
N PRO A 397 53.46 -21.12 -39.75
CA PRO A 397 54.01 -22.34 -39.24
C PRO A 397 53.37 -22.78 -37.95
N ALA A 398 53.03 -24.04 -37.91
CA ALA A 398 52.60 -24.76 -36.76
C ALA A 398 53.64 -24.70 -35.64
N SER A 399 53.23 -24.21 -34.47
CA SER A 399 53.89 -24.53 -33.20
C SER A 399 52.81 -24.64 -32.17
N ALA A 400 52.47 -25.86 -31.86
CA ALA A 400 51.67 -26.25 -30.78
C ALA A 400 52.24 -25.69 -29.44
N ARG A 401 51.60 -24.73 -28.87
CA ARG A 401 51.64 -24.49 -27.42
C ARG A 401 50.27 -24.69 -26.88
N ASN A 402 50.10 -25.77 -26.14
CA ASN A 402 49.00 -25.97 -25.20
C ASN A 402 49.02 -24.81 -24.23
N THR A 403 48.28 -23.77 -24.52
CA THR A 403 47.79 -22.84 -23.52
C THR A 403 46.45 -23.39 -23.06
N SER A 404 46.47 -24.02 -21.89
CA SER A 404 45.28 -24.30 -21.11
C SER A 404 44.44 -23.01 -21.04
N ILE A 405 43.28 -23.04 -21.67
CA ILE A 405 42.23 -22.02 -21.47
C ILE A 405 41.98 -21.97 -19.96
N PRO A 406 42.17 -20.83 -19.28
CA PRO A 406 41.75 -20.72 -17.89
C PRO A 406 40.25 -21.04 -17.87
N ALA A 407 39.86 -21.97 -17.01
CA ALA A 407 38.45 -22.20 -16.73
C ALA A 407 37.76 -20.85 -16.48
N PRO A 408 36.54 -20.62 -17.01
CA PRO A 408 35.85 -19.37 -16.77
C PRO A 408 35.76 -19.18 -15.25
N ALA A 409 36.44 -18.13 -14.79
CA ALA A 409 36.21 -17.64 -13.41
C ALA A 409 34.68 -17.60 -13.20
N THR A 410 34.23 -18.15 -12.11
CA THR A 410 32.85 -18.07 -11.66
C THR A 410 32.32 -16.66 -11.95
N ARG A 411 31.51 -16.53 -13.02
CA ARG A 411 30.84 -15.27 -13.34
C ARG A 411 29.97 -14.98 -12.14
N THR A 412 30.38 -13.99 -11.36
CA THR A 412 29.47 -13.39 -10.35
C THR A 412 28.24 -12.95 -11.13
N GLU A 413 27.11 -13.60 -10.87
CA GLU A 413 25.85 -13.24 -11.52
C GLU A 413 25.47 -11.87 -10.96
N HIS A 414 25.52 -10.87 -11.81
CA HIS A 414 25.08 -9.53 -11.50
C HIS A 414 23.58 -9.42 -11.77
N PRO A 415 22.76 -9.03 -10.79
CA PRO A 415 21.30 -8.94 -10.95
C PRO A 415 20.85 -8.08 -12.14
N LEU A 416 21.46 -6.90 -12.34
CA LEU A 416 21.18 -6.03 -13.48
C LEU A 416 21.95 -6.41 -14.75
N GLY A 417 22.80 -7.44 -14.69
CA GLY A 417 23.55 -7.96 -15.83
C GLY A 417 24.67 -7.03 -16.31
N TYR A 418 24.91 -7.04 -17.61
CA TYR A 418 25.98 -6.28 -18.27
C TYR A 418 25.39 -5.35 -19.33
N ALA A 419 25.91 -4.12 -19.40
CA ALA A 419 25.49 -3.13 -20.36
C ALA A 419 25.77 -3.56 -21.81
N LEU A 420 24.78 -3.39 -22.68
CA LEU A 420 24.84 -3.61 -24.12
C LEU A 420 25.06 -2.29 -24.87
N GLY A 421 24.53 -1.20 -24.38
CA GLY A 421 24.62 0.12 -24.98
C GLY A 421 23.68 1.14 -24.35
N GLN A 422 23.75 2.37 -24.89
CA GLN A 422 22.96 3.50 -24.46
C GLN A 422 21.97 3.92 -25.55
N LEU A 423 20.73 4.17 -25.18
CA LEU A 423 19.68 4.64 -26.08
C LEU A 423 19.42 6.14 -25.85
N HIS A 424 19.65 6.94 -26.88
CA HIS A 424 19.43 8.40 -26.89
C HIS A 424 20.08 9.21 -25.75
N GLY A 425 21.09 8.66 -25.07
CA GLY A 425 21.69 9.34 -23.91
C GLY A 425 20.82 9.36 -22.67
N VAL A 426 19.69 8.63 -22.65
CA VAL A 426 18.70 8.58 -21.57
C VAL A 426 18.67 7.22 -20.90
N TYR A 427 18.65 6.14 -21.69
CA TYR A 427 18.49 4.79 -21.16
C TYR A 427 19.74 3.95 -21.36
N VAL A 428 20.10 3.13 -20.38
CA VAL A 428 21.08 2.06 -20.50
C VAL A 428 20.33 0.76 -20.75
N LEU A 429 20.74 0.05 -21.82
CA LEU A 429 20.29 -1.30 -22.13
C LEU A 429 21.30 -2.28 -21.54
N ALA A 430 20.85 -3.24 -20.77
CA ALA A 430 21.66 -4.29 -20.19
C ALA A 430 21.00 -5.66 -20.38
N GLN A 431 21.77 -6.72 -20.28
CA GLN A 431 21.31 -8.10 -20.40
C GLN A 431 21.73 -8.88 -19.16
N ASN A 432 20.76 -9.56 -18.54
CA ASN A 432 21.00 -10.54 -17.48
C ASN A 432 20.52 -11.95 -17.92
N THR A 433 20.52 -12.91 -17.01
CA THR A 433 20.08 -14.30 -17.28
C THR A 433 18.57 -14.40 -17.56
N GLN A 434 17.77 -13.40 -17.17
CA GLN A 434 16.31 -13.40 -17.33
C GLN A 434 15.86 -12.71 -18.62
N GLY A 435 16.67 -11.83 -19.21
CA GLY A 435 16.32 -11.11 -20.43
C GLY A 435 16.97 -9.72 -20.54
N LEU A 436 16.19 -8.74 -21.01
CA LEU A 436 16.63 -7.38 -21.23
C LEU A 436 16.29 -6.50 -20.03
N VAL A 437 17.27 -5.75 -19.54
CA VAL A 437 17.12 -4.72 -18.49
C VAL A 437 17.21 -3.35 -19.16
N LEU A 438 16.23 -2.50 -18.91
CA LEU A 438 16.21 -1.11 -19.35
C LEU A 438 16.32 -0.21 -18.13
N VAL A 439 17.36 0.62 -18.06
CA VAL A 439 17.63 1.52 -16.93
C VAL A 439 17.48 2.97 -17.37
N ASP A 440 16.70 3.76 -16.64
CA ASP A 440 16.71 5.22 -16.75
C ASP A 440 17.95 5.76 -16.04
N MET A 441 18.95 6.16 -16.81
CA MET A 441 20.25 6.60 -16.33
C MET A 441 20.14 7.83 -15.41
N HIS A 442 19.23 8.75 -15.72
CA HIS A 442 19.01 9.98 -14.94
C HIS A 442 18.42 9.66 -13.58
N ALA A 443 17.31 8.92 -13.57
CA ALA A 443 16.63 8.50 -12.35
C ALA A 443 17.54 7.64 -11.44
N ALA A 444 18.31 6.74 -12.04
CA ALA A 444 19.28 5.90 -11.32
C ALA A 444 20.40 6.73 -10.67
N HIS A 445 20.98 7.68 -11.41
CA HIS A 445 22.05 8.55 -10.88
C HIS A 445 21.55 9.47 -9.77
N GLU A 446 20.37 10.09 -9.93
CA GLU A 446 19.74 10.89 -8.88
C GLU A 446 19.57 10.08 -7.58
N ARG A 447 19.09 8.84 -7.70
CA ARG A 447 18.89 7.99 -6.52
C ARG A 447 20.20 7.63 -5.82
N ILE A 448 21.22 7.26 -6.59
CA ILE A 448 22.55 6.96 -6.04
C ILE A 448 23.10 8.16 -5.28
N VAL A 449 23.05 9.36 -5.87
CA VAL A 449 23.54 10.59 -5.24
C VAL A 449 22.74 10.93 -3.99
N TYR A 450 21.42 10.78 -4.03
CA TYR A 450 20.54 10.98 -2.89
C TYR A 450 20.92 10.09 -1.70
N GLU A 451 21.08 8.78 -1.91
CA GLU A 451 21.47 7.87 -0.82
C GLU A 451 22.88 8.17 -0.28
N GLN A 452 23.81 8.57 -1.13
CA GLN A 452 25.14 8.99 -0.71
C GLN A 452 25.09 10.28 0.12
N LEU A 453 24.31 11.29 -0.27
CA LEU A 453 24.09 12.51 0.50
C LEU A 453 23.42 12.21 1.84
N LYS A 454 22.44 11.32 1.86
CA LYS A 454 21.74 10.88 3.07
C LYS A 454 22.69 10.19 4.07
N GLN A 455 23.56 9.31 3.59
CA GLN A 455 24.61 8.70 4.41
C GLN A 455 25.63 9.74 4.90
N GLY A 456 25.97 10.70 4.05
CA GLY A 456 26.84 11.82 4.38
C GLY A 456 26.24 12.72 5.46
N LEU A 457 24.93 12.99 5.45
CA LEU A 457 24.27 13.85 6.43
C LEU A 457 24.41 13.32 7.86
N VAL A 458 24.46 12.00 8.05
CA VAL A 458 24.67 11.36 9.37
C VAL A 458 26.09 11.56 9.88
N ARG A 459 27.08 11.64 8.99
CA ARG A 459 28.50 11.73 9.36
C ARG A 459 29.08 13.13 9.18
N HIS A 460 28.89 13.75 8.09
CA HIS A 460 29.23 15.07 7.57
C HIS A 460 29.33 14.98 6.05
N ILE A 461 28.66 15.86 5.33
CA ILE A 461 28.78 15.91 3.87
C ILE A 461 30.12 16.56 3.51
N GLU A 462 30.98 15.82 2.82
CA GLU A 462 32.26 16.33 2.37
C GLU A 462 32.08 17.49 1.37
N SER A 463 32.83 18.56 1.57
CA SER A 463 32.80 19.76 0.74
C SER A 463 34.00 19.86 -0.18
N GLN A 464 33.76 20.37 -1.41
CA GLN A 464 34.79 20.70 -2.40
C GLN A 464 34.92 22.21 -2.49
N PRO A 465 36.07 22.80 -2.07
CA PRO A 465 36.35 24.21 -2.31
C PRO A 465 36.46 24.52 -3.80
N LEU A 466 35.83 25.61 -4.22
CA LEU A 466 35.90 26.10 -5.59
C LEU A 466 37.14 26.98 -5.77
N LEU A 467 37.92 26.71 -6.81
CA LEU A 467 39.11 27.49 -7.16
C LEU A 467 38.79 28.99 -7.36
N ILE A 468 37.62 29.24 -7.98
CA ILE A 468 37.09 30.59 -8.17
C ILE A 468 35.69 30.58 -7.55
N PRO A 469 35.43 31.43 -6.52
CA PRO A 469 34.11 31.56 -5.95
C PRO A 469 33.07 31.96 -7.00
N VAL A 470 31.94 31.29 -7.02
CA VAL A 470 30.82 31.63 -7.91
C VAL A 470 29.97 32.70 -7.27
N VAL A 471 29.96 33.90 -7.85
CA VAL A 471 29.17 35.04 -7.35
C VAL A 471 27.87 35.14 -8.13
N PHE A 472 26.76 35.30 -7.41
CA PHE A 472 25.44 35.48 -8.00
C PHE A 472 24.64 36.55 -7.28
N ASN A 473 23.72 37.21 -8.00
CA ASN A 473 22.80 38.19 -7.43
C ASN A 473 21.79 37.46 -6.54
N ALA A 474 21.62 37.93 -5.32
CA ALA A 474 20.75 37.37 -4.32
C ALA A 474 19.78 38.42 -3.76
N SER A 475 18.56 38.00 -3.44
CA SER A 475 17.57 38.81 -2.75
C SER A 475 17.96 39.05 -1.29
N GLU A 476 17.36 40.05 -0.64
CA GLU A 476 17.57 40.30 0.79
C GLU A 476 17.23 39.07 1.65
N VAL A 477 16.22 38.32 1.24
CA VAL A 477 15.78 37.07 1.90
C VAL A 477 16.85 35.99 1.78
N GLU A 478 17.41 35.75 0.60
CA GLU A 478 18.47 34.76 0.38
C GLU A 478 19.74 35.13 1.16
N ILE A 479 20.08 36.43 1.21
CA ILE A 479 21.23 36.92 1.98
C ILE A 479 21.00 36.72 3.47
N GLY A 480 19.82 37.08 3.99
CA GLY A 480 19.44 36.86 5.39
C GLY A 480 19.54 35.37 5.75
N THR A 481 18.95 34.49 4.97
CA THR A 481 18.99 33.03 5.17
C THR A 481 20.43 32.49 5.15
N ALA A 482 21.27 32.95 4.22
CA ALA A 482 22.66 32.49 4.14
C ALA A 482 23.51 32.90 5.38
N LEU A 483 23.21 34.06 5.98
CA LEU A 483 23.91 34.55 7.18
C LEU A 483 23.40 33.89 8.46
N GLU A 484 22.08 33.72 8.58
CA GLU A 484 21.43 33.14 9.75
C GLU A 484 21.68 31.64 9.86
N GLU A 485 21.60 30.90 8.74
CA GLU A 485 21.63 29.44 8.68
C GLU A 485 23.01 28.87 8.23
N LYS A 486 24.08 29.63 8.52
CA LYS A 486 25.45 29.26 8.13
C LYS A 486 25.87 27.87 8.63
N GLN A 487 25.42 27.46 9.83
CA GLN A 487 25.75 26.14 10.38
C GLN A 487 25.06 25.00 9.58
N VAL A 488 23.81 25.19 9.20
CA VAL A 488 23.06 24.23 8.38
C VAL A 488 23.71 24.08 7.00
N LEU A 489 24.06 25.20 6.37
CA LEU A 489 24.77 25.19 5.09
C LEU A 489 26.11 24.46 5.16
N THR A 490 26.87 24.66 6.25
CA THR A 490 28.13 23.94 6.47
C THR A 490 27.92 22.44 6.65
N GLN A 491 26.89 22.02 7.38
CA GLN A 491 26.52 20.58 7.52
C GLN A 491 26.13 19.94 6.18
N LEU A 492 25.52 20.71 5.30
CA LEU A 492 25.16 20.30 3.94
C LEU A 492 26.33 20.35 2.96
N GLY A 493 27.54 20.76 3.41
CA GLY A 493 28.74 20.83 2.58
C GLY A 493 28.90 22.12 1.79
N PHE A 494 28.11 23.20 2.10
CA PHE A 494 28.24 24.51 1.46
C PHE A 494 29.06 25.46 2.28
N GLU A 495 29.87 26.30 1.60
CA GLU A 495 30.43 27.51 2.14
C GLU A 495 29.94 28.71 1.30
N ILE A 496 28.99 29.45 1.86
CA ILE A 496 28.41 30.64 1.23
C ILE A 496 28.73 31.87 2.08
N SER A 497 29.15 32.94 1.42
CA SER A 497 29.46 34.22 2.07
C SER A 497 28.89 35.39 1.29
N GLN A 498 28.59 36.50 1.96
CA GLN A 498 28.18 37.73 1.29
C GLN A 498 29.37 38.34 0.55
N ALA A 499 29.21 38.60 -0.74
CA ALA A 499 30.23 39.24 -1.58
C ALA A 499 30.00 40.75 -1.72
N ALA A 500 28.72 41.17 -1.81
CA ALA A 500 28.29 42.56 -1.88
C ALA A 500 26.88 42.70 -1.27
N PRO A 501 26.36 43.93 -1.05
CA PRO A 501 25.02 44.12 -0.47
C PRO A 501 23.89 43.35 -1.16
N THR A 502 24.03 43.04 -2.45
CA THR A 502 23.04 42.35 -3.28
C THR A 502 23.58 41.06 -3.90
N SER A 503 24.66 40.49 -3.39
CA SER A 503 25.25 39.29 -3.97
C SER A 503 25.85 38.34 -2.92
N LEU A 504 25.75 37.03 -3.22
CA LEU A 504 26.39 35.96 -2.46
C LEU A 504 27.49 35.29 -3.29
N ALA A 505 28.52 34.78 -2.60
CA ALA A 505 29.61 34.01 -3.19
C ALA A 505 29.59 32.59 -2.61
N VAL A 506 29.47 31.59 -3.49
CA VAL A 506 29.67 30.18 -3.14
C VAL A 506 31.16 29.87 -3.20
N ARG A 507 31.73 29.45 -2.10
CA ARG A 507 33.17 29.13 -1.95
C ARG A 507 33.41 27.61 -1.95
N ALA A 508 32.45 26.83 -1.45
CA ALA A 508 32.52 25.39 -1.47
C ALA A 508 31.10 24.81 -1.72
N VAL A 509 31.07 23.65 -2.35
CA VAL A 509 29.86 22.85 -2.62
C VAL A 509 30.08 21.41 -2.15
N PRO A 510 29.00 20.63 -1.91
CA PRO A 510 29.14 19.19 -1.66
C PRO A 510 29.99 18.50 -2.72
N LEU A 511 30.96 17.66 -2.33
CA LEU A 511 31.85 16.97 -3.24
C LEU A 511 31.11 16.17 -4.32
N LEU A 512 30.00 15.55 -3.96
CA LEU A 512 29.13 14.80 -4.89
C LEU A 512 28.47 15.68 -5.96
N LEU A 513 28.35 16.99 -5.70
CA LEU A 513 27.68 17.98 -6.56
C LEU A 513 28.67 18.99 -7.17
N LYS A 514 29.96 18.71 -7.13
CA LYS A 514 31.04 19.62 -7.60
C LYS A 514 30.88 20.08 -9.04
N ASP A 515 30.22 19.30 -9.86
CA ASP A 515 30.02 19.54 -11.30
C ASP A 515 28.64 20.13 -11.63
N ALA A 516 27.80 20.40 -10.61
CA ALA A 516 26.50 21.06 -10.74
C ALA A 516 26.67 22.59 -10.91
N ASP A 517 25.60 23.26 -11.38
CA ASP A 517 25.54 24.73 -11.35
C ASP A 517 25.46 25.20 -9.89
N SER A 518 26.62 25.65 -9.36
CA SER A 518 26.76 26.05 -7.95
C SER A 518 25.85 27.21 -7.58
N ALA A 519 25.53 28.13 -8.51
CA ALA A 519 24.65 29.27 -8.23
C ALA A 519 23.18 28.83 -8.16
N ALA A 520 22.73 28.02 -9.12
CA ALA A 520 21.37 27.49 -9.14
C ALA A 520 21.13 26.57 -7.94
N LEU A 521 22.05 25.66 -7.64
CA LEU A 521 22.01 24.77 -6.49
C LEU A 521 21.93 25.54 -5.17
N ALA A 522 22.80 26.55 -4.96
CA ALA A 522 22.81 27.36 -3.74
C ALA A 522 21.49 28.12 -3.56
N ARG A 523 20.91 28.65 -4.65
CA ARG A 523 19.65 29.40 -4.60
C ARG A 523 18.46 28.49 -4.22
N ASP A 524 18.39 27.30 -4.79
CA ASP A 524 17.33 26.35 -4.47
C ASP A 524 17.41 25.84 -3.03
N VAL A 525 18.64 25.55 -2.53
CA VAL A 525 18.87 25.18 -1.13
C VAL A 525 18.50 26.32 -0.17
N LEU A 526 18.88 27.57 -0.46
CA LEU A 526 18.51 28.73 0.36
C LEU A 526 17.00 28.96 0.41
N ARG A 527 16.29 28.77 -0.72
CA ARG A 527 14.83 28.86 -0.78
C ARG A 527 14.18 27.81 0.11
N GLU A 528 14.60 26.56 0.02
CA GLU A 528 14.06 25.45 0.82
C GLU A 528 14.28 25.68 2.33
N ILE A 529 15.50 26.13 2.70
CA ILE A 529 15.83 26.47 4.09
C ILE A 529 14.96 27.63 4.60
N HIS A 530 14.72 28.66 3.79
CA HIS A 530 13.89 29.79 4.17
C HIS A 530 12.43 29.42 4.41
N GLU A 531 11.83 28.56 3.55
CA GLU A 531 10.42 28.17 3.65
C GLU A 531 10.10 27.42 4.93
N VAL A 532 11.07 26.72 5.54
CA VAL A 532 10.83 25.82 6.67
C VAL A 532 11.58 26.21 7.93
N GLY A 533 12.65 27.02 7.83
CA GLY A 533 13.58 27.33 8.92
C GLY A 533 14.66 26.24 9.10
N GLY A 534 15.93 26.67 9.22
CA GLY A 534 17.10 25.79 9.06
C GLY A 534 17.16 24.57 9.97
N THR A 535 16.87 24.74 11.27
CA THR A 535 16.90 23.63 12.23
C THR A 535 15.76 22.62 12.00
N GLN A 536 14.60 23.08 11.55
CA GLN A 536 13.45 22.22 11.26
C GLN A 536 13.61 21.47 9.92
N VAL A 537 14.29 22.07 8.94
CA VAL A 537 14.60 21.42 7.65
C VAL A 537 15.37 20.11 7.86
N LEU A 538 16.44 20.16 8.67
CA LEU A 538 17.27 18.98 8.93
C LEU A 538 16.54 17.88 9.72
N GLN A 539 15.55 18.23 10.53
CA GLN A 539 14.80 17.27 11.33
C GLN A 539 13.54 16.72 10.65
N GLN A 540 12.83 17.53 9.88
CA GLN A 540 11.50 17.21 9.35
C GLN A 540 11.46 17.01 7.84
N ARG A 541 12.33 17.71 7.07
CA ARG A 541 12.34 17.70 5.60
C ARG A 541 13.73 17.49 5.00
N ALA A 542 14.63 16.85 5.74
CA ALA A 542 15.95 16.51 5.21
C ALA A 542 15.87 15.75 3.88
N HIS A 543 14.87 14.92 3.72
CA HIS A 543 14.65 14.11 2.51
C HIS A 543 14.31 14.97 1.30
N ASP A 544 13.42 15.97 1.45
CA ASP A 544 13.03 16.88 0.35
C ASP A 544 14.24 17.71 -0.09
N LEU A 545 14.99 18.24 0.87
CA LEU A 545 16.20 19.01 0.60
C LEU A 545 17.29 18.20 -0.10
N LEU A 546 17.54 16.96 0.36
CA LEU A 546 18.51 16.06 -0.27
C LEU A 546 18.04 15.64 -1.67
N ALA A 547 16.73 15.47 -1.90
CA ALA A 547 16.18 15.19 -3.23
C ALA A 547 16.40 16.37 -4.18
N THR A 548 16.13 17.61 -3.73
CA THR A 548 16.44 18.84 -4.48
C THR A 548 17.94 18.91 -4.83
N MET A 549 18.81 18.64 -3.86
CA MET A 549 20.26 18.61 -4.08
C MET A 549 20.68 17.52 -5.09
N ALA A 550 20.10 16.31 -5.02
CA ALA A 550 20.39 15.21 -5.94
C ALA A 550 19.95 15.50 -7.37
N CYS A 551 18.81 16.17 -7.57
CA CYS A 551 18.33 16.59 -8.90
C CYS A 551 19.36 17.49 -9.63
N HIS A 552 20.09 18.33 -8.90
CA HIS A 552 21.16 19.15 -9.48
C HIS A 552 22.38 18.35 -9.96
N SER A 553 22.56 17.10 -9.53
CA SER A 553 23.60 16.20 -10.01
C SER A 553 23.31 15.70 -11.43
N ALA A 554 22.04 15.72 -11.82
CA ALA A 554 21.52 15.09 -13.03
C ALA A 554 21.75 15.90 -14.32
N VAL A 555 22.37 17.08 -14.26
CA VAL A 555 22.69 17.92 -15.44
C VAL A 555 23.57 17.19 -16.48
N ARG A 556 24.10 16.01 -16.13
CA ARG A 556 24.86 15.14 -17.04
C ARG A 556 24.03 14.08 -17.77
N ALA A 557 22.72 14.08 -17.67
CA ALA A 557 21.83 13.05 -18.23
C ALA A 557 21.97 12.83 -19.75
N ASN A 558 22.47 13.78 -20.52
CA ASN A 558 22.68 13.63 -21.96
C ASN A 558 24.13 13.24 -22.35
N ARG A 559 24.97 12.87 -21.40
CA ARG A 559 26.33 12.42 -21.66
C ARG A 559 26.32 11.00 -22.27
N ARG A 560 27.09 10.81 -23.33
CA ARG A 560 27.37 9.46 -23.83
C ARG A 560 28.33 8.75 -22.87
N LEU A 561 27.87 7.66 -22.28
CA LEU A 561 28.66 6.80 -21.40
C LEU A 561 29.40 5.75 -22.21
N THR A 562 30.61 5.39 -21.79
CA THR A 562 31.29 4.19 -22.25
C THR A 562 30.66 2.93 -21.65
N LEU A 563 30.93 1.76 -22.22
CA LEU A 563 30.44 0.48 -21.65
C LEU A 563 30.94 0.27 -20.21
N GLU A 564 32.14 0.72 -19.90
CA GLU A 564 32.70 0.64 -18.55
C GLU A 564 31.95 1.53 -17.58
N GLU A 565 31.63 2.79 -17.96
CA GLU A 565 30.85 3.70 -17.16
C GLU A 565 29.40 3.21 -16.95
N MET A 566 28.77 2.63 -17.98
CA MET A 566 27.47 2.01 -17.89
C MET A 566 27.46 0.82 -16.92
N ASN A 567 28.46 -0.05 -17.00
CA ASN A 567 28.59 -1.17 -16.07
C ASN A 567 28.88 -0.67 -14.63
N ALA A 568 29.68 0.39 -14.47
CA ALA A 568 29.90 1.01 -13.16
C ALA A 568 28.60 1.55 -12.55
N LEU A 569 27.75 2.18 -13.36
CA LEU A 569 26.41 2.64 -12.93
C LEU A 569 25.56 1.46 -12.45
N LEU A 570 25.49 0.36 -13.23
CA LEU A 570 24.73 -0.83 -12.83
C LEU A 570 25.25 -1.42 -11.50
N ARG A 571 26.56 -1.49 -11.29
CA ARG A 571 27.16 -1.96 -10.01
C ARG A 571 26.84 -1.02 -8.85
N GLN A 572 26.84 0.29 -9.08
CA GLN A 572 26.44 1.26 -8.07
C GLN A 572 24.96 1.11 -7.71
N MET A 573 24.09 0.90 -8.69
CA MET A 573 22.67 0.63 -8.42
C MET A 573 22.49 -0.63 -7.56
N GLU A 574 23.18 -1.72 -7.89
CA GLU A 574 23.11 -2.98 -7.12
C GLU A 574 23.61 -2.83 -5.68
N ALA A 575 24.53 -1.90 -5.42
CA ALA A 575 25.07 -1.60 -4.09
C ALA A 575 24.27 -0.54 -3.32
N THR A 576 23.35 0.17 -3.99
CA THR A 576 22.59 1.28 -3.40
C THR A 576 21.23 0.79 -2.94
N GLU A 577 20.85 1.09 -1.70
CA GLU A 577 19.52 0.82 -1.19
C GLU A 577 18.45 1.51 -2.05
N ARG A 578 17.34 0.81 -2.34
CA ARG A 578 16.19 1.35 -3.09
C ARG A 578 16.55 1.93 -4.46
N ALA A 579 17.59 1.43 -5.10
CA ALA A 579 18.02 1.89 -6.42
C ALA A 579 17.00 1.53 -7.53
N ASP A 580 16.00 0.74 -7.24
CA ASP A 580 14.86 0.40 -8.10
C ASP A 580 13.87 1.55 -8.29
N GLU A 581 13.95 2.60 -7.44
CA GLU A 581 13.07 3.76 -7.49
C GLU A 581 13.84 5.07 -7.44
N CYS A 582 13.41 6.06 -8.22
CA CYS A 582 13.94 7.41 -8.13
C CYS A 582 13.37 8.16 -6.90
N ASN A 583 13.89 9.35 -6.62
CA ASN A 583 13.43 10.21 -5.54
C ASN A 583 11.94 10.61 -5.65
N HIS A 584 11.32 10.43 -6.82
CA HIS A 584 9.91 10.75 -7.11
C HIS A 584 9.02 9.50 -7.14
N GLY A 585 9.51 8.32 -6.72
CA GLY A 585 8.78 7.05 -6.70
C GLY A 585 8.48 6.47 -8.09
N ARG A 586 9.32 6.78 -9.10
CA ARG A 586 9.25 6.15 -10.42
C ARG A 586 10.29 5.04 -10.51
N PRO A 587 10.01 3.93 -11.22
CA PRO A 587 11.01 2.89 -11.40
C PRO A 587 12.23 3.46 -12.13
N THR A 588 13.42 3.14 -11.65
CA THR A 588 14.69 3.50 -12.30
C THR A 588 15.09 2.49 -13.35
N TRP A 589 14.54 1.29 -13.32
CA TRP A 589 14.79 0.24 -14.29
C TRP A 589 13.57 -0.69 -14.46
N VAL A 590 13.53 -1.41 -15.56
CA VAL A 590 12.48 -2.38 -15.91
C VAL A 590 13.12 -3.62 -16.51
N GLN A 591 12.64 -4.82 -16.10
CA GLN A 591 13.01 -6.12 -16.67
C GLN A 591 12.01 -6.54 -17.74
N LEU A 592 12.48 -6.84 -18.93
CA LEU A 592 11.71 -7.51 -19.97
C LEU A 592 12.21 -8.96 -20.06
N ALA A 593 11.40 -9.90 -19.60
CA ALA A 593 11.73 -11.32 -19.64
C ALA A 593 11.81 -11.82 -21.09
N LEU A 594 12.61 -12.87 -21.32
CA LEU A 594 12.72 -13.47 -22.65
C LEU A 594 11.36 -13.90 -23.20
N SER A 595 10.49 -14.43 -22.33
CA SER A 595 9.12 -14.81 -22.67
C SER A 595 8.26 -13.63 -23.14
N ASP A 596 8.50 -12.43 -22.62
CA ASP A 596 7.75 -11.24 -23.03
C ASP A 596 8.24 -10.72 -24.38
N LEU A 597 9.56 -10.81 -24.61
CA LEU A 597 10.15 -10.55 -25.92
C LEU A 597 9.64 -11.55 -26.97
N ASP A 598 9.56 -12.84 -26.65
CA ASP A 598 9.03 -13.86 -27.56
C ASP A 598 7.57 -13.62 -27.90
N LYS A 599 6.75 -13.15 -26.94
CA LYS A 599 5.35 -12.76 -27.22
C LYS A 599 5.26 -11.60 -28.20
N LEU A 600 6.15 -10.60 -28.11
CA LEU A 600 6.18 -9.46 -29.05
C LEU A 600 6.45 -9.91 -30.50
N PHE A 601 7.22 -10.99 -30.69
CA PHE A 601 7.55 -11.56 -31.99
C PHE A 601 6.66 -12.75 -32.37
N LEU A 602 5.61 -13.05 -31.58
CA LEU A 602 4.71 -14.18 -31.79
C LEU A 602 5.44 -15.54 -31.85
N ARG A 603 6.59 -15.66 -31.18
CA ARG A 603 7.34 -16.92 -31.05
C ARG A 603 6.69 -17.76 -29.94
N GLY A 604 6.42 -19.03 -30.23
CA GLY A 604 5.82 -19.96 -29.25
C GLY A 604 4.31 -20.19 -29.43
N ARG A 605 3.77 -19.89 -30.62
CA ARG A 605 2.44 -20.33 -31.03
C ARG A 605 2.55 -21.56 -31.91
#